data_1399ad3daeb061c5120bc8ac2a4ae629
#
_entry.id   1399ad3daeb061c5120bc8ac2a4ae629
#
_cell.length_a   1.000
_cell.length_b   1.000
_cell.length_c   1.000
_cell.angle_alpha   90.00
_cell.angle_beta   90.00
_cell.angle_gamma   90.00
#
_symmetry.space_group_name_H-M   'P 1'
#
loop_
_entity.id
_entity.type
_entity.pdbx_description
1 polymer ?
#
loop_
_entity_poly.entity_id
_entity_poly.type
_entity_poly.pdbx_seq_one_letter_code
_entity_poly.pdbx_strand_id
1 'polypeptide(L)'
;MMKLLVMVVLMTIGLNVNAQTEVVSVPDSDTLSLSYDYYFLEAMVQRQKGNNDAAFDLLRHCIRINPQASEAYYYLAQYYTAMKDGDKALECVEKAADLCPDNAIYLETLSQHYISNQQYGQAIGVIERLYDQNKNREDLLEMLFQLYQHEKEYEKAIGVLDRMERIDGKSERLAYAKSEIYMQMGDKKAATAEIAALSKQYPNDLNYLCMYADMLLMNDQKKQALAIYQRVLGEEPENNRALASMLNYYRAEHDAQMVDSLTETILRSRQAPTEQKAYLLRQVIAENEDQGGDSTVVLNLFRRLLDVPNPEADMAALYVAYMDLKHMPKDSIRPVLEQVLDIAPDNAAARLQLVSYAWDAKDTDRVISLCQMARQYNPDEMAFYYYQGMAYYQQDRHDDALETFRNGVAVIDEDSNPAIVSDFYAVMGDLLHQKGMVREAFEAYDSCLQWKDDNIMCLNNYAYYLSELEQQLERAEQMSYRTIKAEPKNSTYLDTYAWILFKQQRYSEAKVYIEQALQNDSDSSAVITEHAGDIYMLNKESDRALALWEDALRLAPDNKVLIRKIKLKKYIKE
;
A
#
# COMPACT_ATOMS: atom_id res chain seq x y z
N MET A 1 -23.22 -24.93 33.20
CA MET A 1 -24.06 -25.65 34.17
C MET A 1 -24.71 -24.75 35.25
N MET A 2 -24.61 -23.42 35.13
CA MET A 2 -25.15 -22.47 36.14
C MET A 2 -26.40 -21.70 35.63
N LYS A 3 -26.89 -22.00 34.42
CA LYS A 3 -28.14 -21.42 33.87
C LYS A 3 -29.41 -22.27 34.13
N LEU A 4 -29.26 -23.45 34.72
CA LEU A 4 -30.40 -24.36 34.93
C LEU A 4 -30.93 -24.34 36.36
N LEU A 5 -30.25 -23.68 37.33
CA LEU A 5 -30.66 -23.69 38.75
C LEU A 5 -31.56 -22.53 39.13
N VAL A 6 -31.63 -21.46 38.29
CA VAL A 6 -32.49 -20.29 38.55
C VAL A 6 -33.93 -20.47 38.06
N MET A 7 -34.15 -21.43 37.14
CA MET A 7 -35.47 -21.65 36.54
C MET A 7 -36.39 -22.60 37.34
N VAL A 8 -35.87 -23.31 38.36
CA VAL A 8 -36.66 -24.28 39.16
C VAL A 8 -37.26 -23.68 40.43
N VAL A 9 -36.77 -22.51 40.89
CA VAL A 9 -37.28 -21.85 42.08
C VAL A 9 -38.49 -20.95 41.84
N LEU A 10 -38.82 -20.66 40.59
CA LEU A 10 -39.94 -19.78 40.20
C LEU A 10 -41.26 -20.49 39.87
N MET A 11 -41.32 -21.84 39.99
CA MET A 11 -42.54 -22.60 39.61
C MET A 11 -43.29 -23.25 40.81
N THR A 12 -42.95 -22.98 42.06
CA THR A 12 -43.61 -23.65 43.19
C THR A 12 -44.25 -22.72 44.23
N ILE A 13 -44.47 -21.44 43.92
CA ILE A 13 -45.25 -20.56 44.82
C ILE A 13 -46.45 -19.98 44.05
N GLY A 14 -47.40 -20.83 43.87
CA GLY A 14 -48.74 -20.47 43.43
C GLY A 14 -49.75 -21.43 44.00
N LEU A 15 -50.17 -21.24 45.24
CA LEU A 15 -51.48 -21.71 45.73
C LEU A 15 -51.72 -21.24 47.18
N ASN A 16 -52.83 -20.52 47.30
CA ASN A 16 -53.66 -20.32 48.47
C ASN A 16 -53.10 -19.54 49.67
N VAL A 17 -53.57 -18.32 49.82
CA VAL A 17 -53.78 -17.72 51.13
C VAL A 17 -55.13 -17.03 51.18
N ASN A 18 -56.09 -17.68 51.83
CA ASN A 18 -57.09 -17.00 52.68
C ASN A 18 -56.41 -16.77 53.99
N ALA A 19 -56.21 -15.55 54.38
CA ALA A 19 -55.63 -15.22 55.67
C ALA A 19 -56.34 -14.07 56.33
N GLN A 20 -56.74 -14.32 57.50
CA GLN A 20 -57.12 -13.34 58.55
C GLN A 20 -55.91 -12.45 58.84
N THR A 21 -56.15 -11.14 58.85
CA THR A 21 -55.16 -10.12 59.23
C THR A 21 -54.92 -10.14 60.79
N GLU A 22 -53.78 -10.68 61.16
CA GLU A 22 -53.11 -10.20 62.36
C GLU A 22 -51.98 -9.28 61.98
N VAL A 23 -52.05 -8.02 62.44
CA VAL A 23 -50.96 -7.04 62.18
C VAL A 23 -49.82 -7.43 63.15
N VAL A 24 -48.86 -8.21 62.59
CA VAL A 24 -47.57 -8.40 63.23
C VAL A 24 -46.73 -7.19 62.81
N SER A 25 -46.35 -6.36 63.78
CA SER A 25 -45.37 -5.29 63.58
C SER A 25 -44.01 -5.93 63.22
N VAL A 26 -43.69 -6.01 61.92
CA VAL A 26 -42.36 -6.38 61.45
C VAL A 26 -41.42 -5.26 61.89
N PRO A 27 -40.23 -5.54 62.42
CA PRO A 27 -39.25 -4.50 62.73
C PRO A 27 -38.91 -3.65 61.49
N ASP A 28 -38.72 -2.36 61.69
CA ASP A 28 -38.50 -1.37 60.62
C ASP A 28 -37.38 -1.76 59.63
N SER A 29 -36.38 -2.53 60.07
CA SER A 29 -35.27 -3.05 59.26
C SER A 29 -35.70 -4.06 58.19
N ASP A 30 -36.69 -4.94 58.55
CA ASP A 30 -37.11 -6.01 57.60
C ASP A 30 -38.04 -5.47 56.51
N THR A 31 -38.88 -4.48 56.85
CA THR A 31 -39.72 -3.81 55.87
C THR A 31 -38.91 -2.98 54.84
N LEU A 32 -37.84 -2.33 55.29
CA LEU A 32 -36.93 -1.59 54.45
C LEU A 32 -36.12 -2.54 53.51
N SER A 33 -35.68 -3.69 54.02
CA SER A 33 -34.97 -4.71 53.24
C SER A 33 -35.85 -5.29 52.13
N LEU A 34 -37.07 -5.72 52.48
CA LEU A 34 -38.03 -6.25 51.48
C LEU A 34 -38.42 -5.22 50.42
N SER A 35 -38.51 -3.93 50.80
CA SER A 35 -38.78 -2.84 49.89
C SER A 35 -37.59 -2.62 48.93
N TYR A 36 -36.36 -2.67 49.43
CA TYR A 36 -35.16 -2.54 48.60
C TYR A 36 -35.06 -3.67 47.58
N ASP A 37 -35.19 -4.93 48.03
CA ASP A 37 -35.10 -6.11 47.17
C ASP A 37 -36.12 -6.07 46.03
N TYR A 38 -37.34 -5.64 46.31
CA TYR A 38 -38.37 -5.47 45.28
C TYR A 38 -37.95 -4.48 44.20
N TYR A 39 -37.51 -3.27 44.58
CA TYR A 39 -37.15 -2.23 43.63
C TYR A 39 -35.87 -2.57 42.88
N PHE A 40 -34.93 -3.23 43.50
CA PHE A 40 -33.69 -3.66 42.84
C PHE A 40 -33.97 -4.74 41.79
N LEU A 41 -34.77 -5.77 42.13
CA LEU A 41 -35.18 -6.80 41.18
C LEU A 41 -35.96 -6.20 40.01
N GLU A 42 -36.89 -5.27 40.29
CA GLU A 42 -37.64 -4.59 39.23
C GLU A 42 -36.70 -3.76 38.34
N ALA A 43 -35.70 -3.08 38.90
CA ALA A 43 -34.70 -2.37 38.14
C ALA A 43 -33.94 -3.32 37.19
N MET A 44 -33.56 -4.52 37.64
CA MET A 44 -32.90 -5.53 36.83
C MET A 44 -33.83 -6.05 35.71
N VAL A 45 -35.13 -6.24 36.00
CA VAL A 45 -36.12 -6.63 34.98
C VAL A 45 -36.28 -5.53 33.92
N GLN A 46 -36.39 -4.27 34.33
CA GLN A 46 -36.51 -3.15 33.38
C GLN A 46 -35.25 -3.01 32.52
N ARG A 47 -34.08 -3.19 33.10
CA ARG A 47 -32.80 -3.23 32.39
C ARG A 47 -32.78 -4.35 31.34
N GLN A 48 -33.23 -5.55 31.70
CA GLN A 48 -33.29 -6.69 30.77
C GLN A 48 -34.27 -6.44 29.61
N LYS A 49 -35.37 -5.69 29.85
CA LYS A 49 -36.34 -5.28 28.83
C LYS A 49 -35.86 -4.11 27.99
N GLY A 50 -34.71 -3.51 28.29
CA GLY A 50 -34.18 -2.32 27.59
C GLY A 50 -34.82 -1.00 28.03
N ASN A 51 -35.63 -0.98 29.09
CA ASN A 51 -36.27 0.21 29.63
C ASN A 51 -35.29 0.95 30.56
N ASN A 52 -34.25 1.54 29.95
CA ASN A 52 -33.11 2.10 30.68
C ASN A 52 -33.50 3.25 31.65
N ASP A 53 -34.42 4.14 31.24
CA ASP A 53 -34.85 5.26 32.10
C ASP A 53 -35.55 4.76 33.36
N ALA A 54 -36.44 3.78 33.24
CA ALA A 54 -37.11 3.18 34.37
C ALA A 54 -36.15 2.43 35.31
N ALA A 55 -35.18 1.68 34.73
CA ALA A 55 -34.14 0.99 35.51
C ALA A 55 -33.26 1.99 36.28
N PHE A 56 -32.85 3.08 35.63
CA PHE A 56 -32.07 4.15 36.25
C PHE A 56 -32.80 4.81 37.43
N ASP A 57 -34.09 5.18 37.27
CA ASP A 57 -34.86 5.79 38.34
C ASP A 57 -35.10 4.85 39.50
N LEU A 58 -35.34 3.55 39.22
CA LEU A 58 -35.48 2.52 40.24
C LEU A 58 -34.17 2.33 41.02
N LEU A 59 -33.01 2.29 40.34
CA LEU A 59 -31.70 2.20 41.03
C LEU A 59 -31.43 3.44 41.90
N ARG A 60 -31.78 4.63 41.42
CA ARG A 60 -31.71 5.85 42.25
C ARG A 60 -32.63 5.78 43.47
N HIS A 61 -33.78 5.12 43.35
CA HIS A 61 -34.66 4.88 44.46
C HIS A 61 -34.06 3.87 45.45
N CYS A 62 -33.42 2.81 44.94
CA CYS A 62 -32.74 1.80 45.76
C CYS A 62 -31.67 2.41 46.69
N ILE A 63 -30.83 3.31 46.20
CA ILE A 63 -29.79 3.96 47.03
C ILE A 63 -30.39 4.94 48.06
N ARG A 64 -31.59 5.45 47.83
CA ARG A 64 -32.32 6.27 48.84
C ARG A 64 -32.89 5.41 49.95
N ILE A 65 -33.36 4.21 49.63
CA ILE A 65 -33.88 3.25 50.62
C ILE A 65 -32.72 2.63 51.41
N ASN A 66 -31.71 2.16 50.67
CA ASN A 66 -30.54 1.54 51.27
C ASN A 66 -29.24 2.19 50.77
N PRO A 67 -28.70 3.19 51.48
CA PRO A 67 -27.43 3.83 51.11
C PRO A 67 -26.20 2.91 51.24
N GLN A 68 -26.34 1.67 51.70
CA GLN A 68 -25.27 0.68 51.81
C GLN A 68 -25.34 -0.38 50.69
N ALA A 69 -26.21 -0.19 49.71
CA ALA A 69 -26.39 -1.13 48.62
C ALA A 69 -25.33 -0.93 47.51
N SER A 70 -24.21 -1.60 47.67
CA SER A 70 -23.07 -1.51 46.74
C SER A 70 -23.43 -1.85 45.28
N GLU A 71 -24.27 -2.86 45.07
CA GLU A 71 -24.72 -3.30 43.77
C GLU A 71 -25.56 -2.22 43.05
N ALA A 72 -26.39 -1.47 43.77
CA ALA A 72 -27.17 -0.38 43.16
C ALA A 72 -26.27 0.75 42.69
N TYR A 73 -25.23 1.11 43.41
CA TYR A 73 -24.22 2.07 42.98
C TYR A 73 -23.44 1.57 41.76
N TYR A 74 -23.03 0.31 41.76
CA TYR A 74 -22.32 -0.28 40.64
C TYR A 74 -23.13 -0.22 39.33
N TYR A 75 -24.43 -0.55 39.38
CA TYR A 75 -25.28 -0.45 38.19
C TYR A 75 -25.57 0.99 37.79
N LEU A 76 -25.72 1.92 38.74
CA LEU A 76 -25.86 3.35 38.44
C LEU A 76 -24.62 3.90 37.75
N ALA A 77 -23.44 3.49 38.14
CA ALA A 77 -22.21 3.90 37.47
C ALA A 77 -22.22 3.56 35.97
N GLN A 78 -22.73 2.38 35.60
CA GLN A 78 -22.85 1.98 34.20
C GLN A 78 -23.77 2.91 33.41
N TYR A 79 -24.88 3.36 33.99
CA TYR A 79 -25.77 4.32 33.37
C TYR A 79 -25.12 5.70 33.24
N TYR A 80 -24.43 6.19 34.26
CA TYR A 80 -23.70 7.45 34.17
C TYR A 80 -22.58 7.41 33.12
N THR A 81 -21.89 6.30 33.02
CA THR A 81 -20.89 6.07 31.96
C THR A 81 -21.54 6.15 30.56
N ALA A 82 -22.70 5.50 30.38
CA ALA A 82 -23.46 5.56 29.12
C ALA A 82 -23.94 6.98 28.78
N MET A 83 -24.29 7.77 29.79
CA MET A 83 -24.66 9.18 29.69
C MET A 83 -23.46 10.13 29.53
N LYS A 84 -22.23 9.60 29.53
CA LYS A 84 -20.97 10.36 29.50
C LYS A 84 -20.78 11.32 30.69
N ASP A 85 -21.42 11.05 31.83
CA ASP A 85 -21.23 11.75 33.09
C ASP A 85 -20.15 10.99 33.90
N GLY A 86 -18.88 11.21 33.51
CA GLY A 86 -17.74 10.47 34.09
C GLY A 86 -17.56 10.72 35.59
N ASP A 87 -17.85 11.92 36.08
CA ASP A 87 -17.69 12.27 37.49
C ASP A 87 -18.67 11.49 38.38
N LYS A 88 -19.94 11.44 37.98
CA LYS A 88 -20.93 10.64 38.73
C LYS A 88 -20.73 9.14 38.58
N ALA A 89 -20.25 8.71 37.42
CA ALA A 89 -19.89 7.31 37.24
C ALA A 89 -18.78 6.90 38.22
N LEU A 90 -17.73 7.70 38.33
CA LEU A 90 -16.61 7.47 39.25
C LEU A 90 -17.11 7.49 40.71
N GLU A 91 -17.87 8.51 41.11
CA GLU A 91 -18.43 8.61 42.48
C GLU A 91 -19.22 7.35 42.84
N CYS A 92 -20.03 6.84 41.92
CA CYS A 92 -20.82 5.63 42.16
C CYS A 92 -19.93 4.38 42.25
N VAL A 93 -18.91 4.23 41.40
CA VAL A 93 -18.00 3.07 41.48
C VAL A 93 -17.15 3.12 42.74
N GLU A 94 -16.64 4.29 43.13
CA GLU A 94 -15.93 4.49 44.41
C GLU A 94 -16.80 4.06 45.57
N LYS A 95 -18.06 4.51 45.61
CA LYS A 95 -18.99 4.14 46.66
C LYS A 95 -19.29 2.65 46.71
N ALA A 96 -19.44 1.99 45.55
CA ALA A 96 -19.63 0.54 45.47
C ALA A 96 -18.39 -0.22 46.00
N ALA A 97 -17.18 0.22 45.62
CA ALA A 97 -15.92 -0.38 46.08
C ALA A 97 -15.63 -0.12 47.55
N ASP A 98 -16.02 1.03 48.10
CA ASP A 98 -15.91 1.33 49.52
C ASP A 98 -16.83 0.44 50.39
N LEU A 99 -18.05 0.20 49.91
CA LEU A 99 -19.03 -0.64 50.60
C LEU A 99 -18.68 -2.13 50.53
N CYS A 100 -18.05 -2.57 49.44
CA CYS A 100 -17.59 -3.95 49.27
C CYS A 100 -16.13 -3.98 48.77
N PRO A 101 -15.17 -3.75 49.70
CA PRO A 101 -13.76 -3.57 49.38
C PRO A 101 -13.08 -4.77 48.70
N ASP A 102 -13.64 -5.97 48.88
CA ASP A 102 -13.07 -7.21 48.33
C ASP A 102 -13.76 -7.69 47.06
N ASN A 103 -14.71 -6.90 46.54
CA ASN A 103 -15.38 -7.25 45.28
C ASN A 103 -14.49 -6.91 44.10
N ALA A 104 -13.93 -7.95 43.44
CA ALA A 104 -13.02 -7.80 42.33
C ALA A 104 -13.64 -7.04 41.14
N ILE A 105 -14.94 -7.22 40.86
CA ILE A 105 -15.63 -6.55 39.74
C ILE A 105 -15.70 -5.04 39.99
N TYR A 106 -15.97 -4.62 41.23
CA TYR A 106 -16.02 -3.19 41.55
C TYR A 106 -14.64 -2.56 41.49
N LEU A 107 -13.62 -3.26 41.97
CA LEU A 107 -12.24 -2.79 41.90
C LEU A 107 -11.73 -2.73 40.45
N GLU A 108 -12.03 -3.73 39.64
CA GLU A 108 -11.69 -3.69 38.21
C GLU A 108 -12.34 -2.49 37.52
N THR A 109 -13.64 -2.27 37.75
CA THR A 109 -14.37 -1.14 37.17
C THR A 109 -13.79 0.19 37.67
N LEU A 110 -13.47 0.29 38.97
CA LEU A 110 -12.87 1.48 39.58
C LEU A 110 -11.49 1.79 38.97
N SER A 111 -10.64 0.77 38.79
CA SER A 111 -9.34 0.96 38.17
C SER A 111 -9.44 1.48 36.75
N GLN A 112 -10.41 0.98 35.95
CA GLN A 112 -10.66 1.45 34.61
C GLN A 112 -11.11 2.92 34.55
N HIS A 113 -12.00 3.33 35.51
CA HIS A 113 -12.42 4.72 35.62
C HIS A 113 -11.25 5.64 35.99
N TYR A 114 -10.41 5.25 36.95
CA TYR A 114 -9.22 6.01 37.32
C TYR A 114 -8.22 6.15 36.13
N ILE A 115 -7.99 5.07 35.38
CA ILE A 115 -7.13 5.11 34.19
C ILE A 115 -7.72 6.06 33.13
N SER A 116 -9.03 5.95 32.87
CA SER A 116 -9.72 6.80 31.88
C SER A 116 -9.66 8.28 32.23
N ASN A 117 -9.69 8.58 33.54
CA ASN A 117 -9.59 9.95 34.06
C ASN A 117 -8.13 10.39 34.32
N GLN A 118 -7.13 9.61 33.88
CA GLN A 118 -5.69 9.87 34.09
C GLN A 118 -5.28 9.98 35.58
N GLN A 119 -6.03 9.35 36.45
CA GLN A 119 -5.77 9.28 37.90
C GLN A 119 -4.91 8.04 38.22
N TYR A 120 -3.72 7.96 37.61
CA TYR A 120 -2.90 6.75 37.59
C TYR A 120 -2.44 6.29 38.96
N GLY A 121 -2.12 7.22 39.87
CA GLY A 121 -1.75 6.85 41.25
C GLY A 121 -2.86 6.14 42.01
N GLN A 122 -4.14 6.55 41.83
CA GLN A 122 -5.31 5.90 42.42
C GLN A 122 -5.56 4.54 41.75
N ALA A 123 -5.43 4.46 40.43
CA ALA A 123 -5.53 3.20 39.68
C ALA A 123 -4.53 2.16 40.19
N ILE A 124 -3.27 2.55 40.40
CA ILE A 124 -2.22 1.69 40.96
C ILE A 124 -2.65 1.11 42.31
N GLY A 125 -3.16 1.96 43.22
CA GLY A 125 -3.59 1.50 44.55
C GLY A 125 -4.70 0.45 44.50
N VAL A 126 -5.64 0.60 43.55
CA VAL A 126 -6.74 -0.36 43.35
C VAL A 126 -6.23 -1.66 42.70
N ILE A 127 -5.35 -1.56 41.70
CA ILE A 127 -4.81 -2.73 41.02
C ILE A 127 -3.89 -3.55 41.95
N GLU A 128 -3.10 -2.91 42.81
CA GLU A 128 -2.32 -3.63 43.85
C GLU A 128 -3.23 -4.42 44.79
N ARG A 129 -4.38 -3.85 45.20
CA ARG A 129 -5.38 -4.57 46.03
C ARG A 129 -5.97 -5.77 45.28
N LEU A 130 -6.30 -5.61 44.02
CA LEU A 130 -6.76 -6.71 43.15
C LEU A 130 -5.73 -7.82 43.04
N TYR A 131 -4.47 -7.46 42.82
CA TYR A 131 -3.38 -8.42 42.74
C TYR A 131 -3.15 -9.14 44.05
N ASP A 132 -3.29 -8.45 45.20
CA ASP A 132 -3.16 -9.07 46.53
C ASP A 132 -4.25 -10.11 46.81
N GLN A 133 -5.45 -9.93 46.25
CA GLN A 133 -6.54 -10.91 46.34
C GLN A 133 -6.28 -12.16 45.49
N ASN A 134 -5.62 -12.00 44.35
CA ASN A 134 -5.33 -13.10 43.43
C ASN A 134 -3.98 -12.89 42.69
N LYS A 135 -2.94 -13.46 43.30
CA LYS A 135 -1.54 -13.31 42.80
C LYS A 135 -1.23 -14.08 41.52
N ASN A 136 -2.20 -14.80 40.97
CA ASN A 136 -2.05 -15.48 39.66
C ASN A 136 -2.54 -14.61 38.49
N ARG A 137 -2.94 -13.37 38.72
CA ARG A 137 -3.39 -12.41 37.70
C ARG A 137 -2.20 -11.67 37.13
N GLU A 138 -1.58 -12.29 36.11
CA GLU A 138 -0.42 -11.70 35.38
C GLU A 138 -0.80 -10.43 34.64
N ASP A 139 -2.04 -10.34 34.13
CA ASP A 139 -2.59 -9.15 33.51
C ASP A 139 -2.53 -7.89 34.38
N LEU A 140 -2.73 -8.06 35.70
CA LEU A 140 -2.63 -6.97 36.64
C LEU A 140 -1.18 -6.51 36.84
N LEU A 141 -0.22 -7.43 36.79
CA LEU A 141 1.21 -7.06 36.85
C LEU A 141 1.64 -6.26 35.59
N GLU A 142 1.17 -6.66 34.42
CA GLU A 142 1.44 -5.90 33.20
C GLU A 142 0.87 -4.48 33.28
N MET A 143 -0.37 -4.34 33.79
CA MET A 143 -0.98 -3.02 34.00
C MET A 143 -0.19 -2.19 35.01
N LEU A 144 0.20 -2.78 36.16
CA LEU A 144 1.02 -2.10 37.16
C LEU A 144 2.37 -1.64 36.59
N PHE A 145 3.00 -2.49 35.82
CA PHE A 145 4.27 -2.15 35.18
C PHE A 145 4.14 -0.91 34.29
N GLN A 146 3.14 -0.88 33.40
CA GLN A 146 2.89 0.26 32.53
C GLN A 146 2.56 1.53 33.30
N LEU A 147 1.74 1.44 34.34
CA LEU A 147 1.37 2.58 35.15
C LEU A 147 2.56 3.13 35.95
N TYR A 148 3.37 2.26 36.59
CA TYR A 148 4.58 2.70 37.28
C TYR A 148 5.62 3.30 36.35
N GLN A 149 5.75 2.78 35.13
CA GLN A 149 6.60 3.42 34.08
C GLN A 149 6.08 4.81 33.72
N HIS A 150 4.76 4.95 33.51
CA HIS A 150 4.15 6.24 33.17
C HIS A 150 4.38 7.27 34.28
N GLU A 151 4.19 6.89 35.53
CA GLU A 151 4.43 7.74 36.70
C GLU A 151 5.91 7.91 37.04
N LYS A 152 6.83 7.27 36.27
CA LYS A 152 8.27 7.27 36.48
C LYS A 152 8.71 6.74 37.84
N GLU A 153 7.89 5.87 38.44
CA GLU A 153 8.20 5.16 39.68
C GLU A 153 9.03 3.90 39.39
N TYR A 154 10.26 4.12 38.89
CA TYR A 154 11.11 3.07 38.31
C TYR A 154 11.44 1.93 39.25
N GLU A 155 11.72 2.20 40.51
CA GLU A 155 11.99 1.15 41.55
C GLU A 155 10.79 0.23 41.71
N LYS A 156 9.55 0.79 41.71
CA LYS A 156 8.33 -0.02 41.82
C LYS A 156 8.08 -0.81 40.53
N ALA A 157 8.35 -0.21 39.36
CA ALA A 157 8.26 -0.92 38.09
C ALA A 157 9.21 -2.13 38.04
N ILE A 158 10.46 -1.99 38.52
CA ILE A 158 11.40 -3.12 38.70
C ILE A 158 10.82 -4.16 39.66
N GLY A 159 10.23 -3.72 40.80
CA GLY A 159 9.59 -4.62 41.73
C GLY A 159 8.44 -5.44 41.14
N VAL A 160 7.71 -4.87 40.16
CA VAL A 160 6.67 -5.61 39.42
C VAL A 160 7.31 -6.63 38.50
N LEU A 161 8.37 -6.26 37.75
CA LEU A 161 9.12 -7.20 36.89
C LEU A 161 9.74 -8.34 37.74
N ASP A 162 10.16 -8.08 38.99
CA ASP A 162 10.63 -9.11 39.90
C ASP A 162 9.50 -10.06 40.34
N ARG A 163 8.24 -9.57 40.43
CA ARG A 163 7.08 -10.42 40.67
C ARG A 163 6.78 -11.32 39.48
N MET A 164 6.85 -10.78 38.26
CA MET A 164 6.67 -11.55 37.03
C MET A 164 7.78 -12.62 36.87
N GLU A 165 9.05 -12.25 37.11
CA GLU A 165 10.17 -13.19 37.04
C GLU A 165 10.06 -14.35 38.06
N ARG A 166 9.42 -14.14 39.21
CA ARG A 166 9.14 -15.21 40.18
C ARG A 166 8.06 -16.19 39.73
N ILE A 167 7.16 -15.76 38.85
CA ILE A 167 6.08 -16.58 38.29
C ILE A 167 6.60 -17.34 37.07
N ASP A 168 7.13 -16.63 36.09
CA ASP A 168 7.48 -17.16 34.76
C ASP A 168 8.94 -17.61 34.63
N GLY A 169 9.78 -17.26 35.60
CA GLY A 169 11.21 -17.40 35.51
C GLY A 169 11.87 -16.25 34.74
N LYS A 170 13.19 -16.29 34.70
CA LYS A 170 13.97 -15.27 33.98
C LYS A 170 13.84 -15.45 32.47
N SER A 171 13.39 -14.42 31.79
CA SER A 171 13.22 -14.40 30.33
C SER A 171 13.91 -13.20 29.69
N GLU A 172 14.17 -13.29 28.39
CA GLU A 172 14.72 -12.18 27.62
C GLU A 172 13.91 -10.90 27.77
N ARG A 173 12.57 -11.00 27.65
CA ARG A 173 11.65 -9.87 27.78
C ARG A 173 11.80 -9.17 29.13
N LEU A 174 11.82 -9.91 30.23
CA LEU A 174 11.91 -9.34 31.58
C LEU A 174 13.28 -8.75 31.85
N ALA A 175 14.35 -9.43 31.45
CA ALA A 175 15.71 -8.94 31.62
C ALA A 175 15.95 -7.67 30.82
N TYR A 176 15.42 -7.60 29.57
CA TYR A 176 15.50 -6.40 28.74
C TYR A 176 14.70 -5.24 29.36
N ALA A 177 13.46 -5.48 29.78
CA ALA A 177 12.62 -4.45 30.42
C ALA A 177 13.29 -3.87 31.68
N LYS A 178 13.86 -4.73 32.55
CA LYS A 178 14.62 -4.28 33.72
C LYS A 178 15.84 -3.46 33.32
N SER A 179 16.59 -3.95 32.34
CA SER A 179 17.77 -3.28 31.85
C SER A 179 17.44 -1.88 31.31
N GLU A 180 16.34 -1.75 30.55
CA GLU A 180 15.88 -0.47 30.02
C GLU A 180 15.53 0.52 31.14
N ILE A 181 14.80 0.06 32.17
CA ILE A 181 14.48 0.92 33.31
C ILE A 181 15.75 1.35 34.04
N TYR A 182 16.69 0.45 34.30
CA TYR A 182 17.97 0.82 34.92
C TYR A 182 18.74 1.84 34.07
N MET A 183 18.67 1.73 32.74
CA MET A 183 19.25 2.73 31.83
C MET A 183 18.56 4.09 31.94
N GLN A 184 17.22 4.12 32.09
CA GLN A 184 16.47 5.38 32.32
C GLN A 184 16.81 6.00 33.69
N MET A 185 17.06 5.18 34.70
CA MET A 185 17.58 5.64 36.01
C MET A 185 19.04 6.11 35.97
N GLY A 186 19.77 5.84 34.88
CA GLY A 186 21.20 6.12 34.77
C GLY A 186 22.09 5.05 35.40
N ASP A 187 21.53 3.96 35.93
CA ASP A 187 22.27 2.85 36.52
C ASP A 187 22.68 1.83 35.45
N LYS A 188 23.66 2.21 34.63
CA LYS A 188 24.23 1.36 33.60
C LYS A 188 24.79 0.03 34.13
N LYS A 189 25.25 0.02 35.39
CA LYS A 189 25.85 -1.16 36.00
C LYS A 189 24.78 -2.21 36.30
N ALA A 190 23.68 -1.79 36.90
CA ALA A 190 22.54 -2.68 37.16
C ALA A 190 21.91 -3.18 35.84
N ALA A 191 21.75 -2.29 34.86
CA ALA A 191 21.28 -2.66 33.53
C ALA A 191 22.11 -3.78 32.88
N THR A 192 23.44 -3.63 32.93
CA THR A 192 24.35 -4.66 32.40
C THR A 192 24.31 -5.95 33.20
N ALA A 193 24.15 -5.87 34.53
CA ALA A 193 24.10 -7.03 35.41
C ALA A 193 22.87 -7.92 35.12
N GLU A 194 21.73 -7.33 34.75
CA GLU A 194 20.54 -8.10 34.37
C GLU A 194 20.76 -8.95 33.12
N ILE A 195 21.32 -8.35 32.07
CA ILE A 195 21.62 -9.05 30.82
C ILE A 195 22.75 -10.06 31.01
N ALA A 196 23.78 -9.71 31.81
CA ALA A 196 24.86 -10.64 32.16
C ALA A 196 24.35 -11.88 32.92
N ALA A 197 23.37 -11.70 33.82
CA ALA A 197 22.77 -12.81 34.52
C ALA A 197 21.99 -13.73 33.58
N LEU A 198 21.28 -13.18 32.60
CA LEU A 198 20.59 -13.94 31.56
C LEU A 198 21.58 -14.75 30.70
N SER A 199 22.65 -14.11 30.18
CA SER A 199 23.67 -14.79 29.39
C SER A 199 24.43 -15.85 30.16
N LYS A 200 24.61 -15.68 31.48
CA LYS A 200 25.20 -16.68 32.35
C LYS A 200 24.30 -17.89 32.61
N GLN A 201 22.98 -17.66 32.69
CA GLN A 201 22.00 -18.73 32.86
C GLN A 201 21.88 -19.58 31.58
N TYR A 202 22.05 -18.96 30.40
CA TYR A 202 21.98 -19.59 29.10
C TYR A 202 23.29 -19.39 28.31
N PRO A 203 24.41 -20.03 28.71
CA PRO A 203 25.75 -19.71 28.22
C PRO A 203 26.01 -20.13 26.77
N ASN A 204 25.16 -20.97 26.20
CA ASN A 204 25.20 -21.42 24.82
C ASN A 204 24.21 -20.65 23.89
N ASP A 205 23.46 -19.74 24.45
CA ASP A 205 22.59 -18.89 23.64
C ASP A 205 23.38 -17.68 23.13
N LEU A 206 23.67 -17.69 21.84
CA LEU A 206 24.50 -16.67 21.21
C LEU A 206 23.79 -15.31 21.15
N ASN A 207 22.44 -15.28 21.15
CA ASN A 207 21.69 -14.04 21.19
C ASN A 207 21.87 -13.32 22.53
N TYR A 208 21.80 -14.06 23.64
CA TYR A 208 22.04 -13.49 24.98
C TYR A 208 23.48 -13.03 25.17
N LEU A 209 24.45 -13.74 24.57
CA LEU A 209 25.84 -13.28 24.54
C LEU A 209 25.98 -11.97 23.75
N CYS A 210 25.33 -11.85 22.58
CA CYS A 210 25.31 -10.60 21.80
C CYS A 210 24.68 -9.46 22.60
N MET A 211 23.51 -9.69 23.25
CA MET A 211 22.87 -8.68 24.12
C MET A 211 23.80 -8.19 25.20
N TYR A 212 24.51 -9.12 25.86
CA TYR A 212 25.49 -8.75 26.88
C TYR A 212 26.65 -7.93 26.31
N ALA A 213 27.16 -8.30 25.15
CA ALA A 213 28.20 -7.55 24.47
C ALA A 213 27.71 -6.13 24.05
N ASP A 214 26.48 -5.99 23.58
CA ASP A 214 25.87 -4.70 23.27
C ASP A 214 25.85 -3.79 24.52
N MET A 215 25.44 -4.34 25.66
CA MET A 215 25.44 -3.61 26.93
C MET A 215 26.83 -3.21 27.41
N LEU A 216 27.83 -4.07 27.17
CA LEU A 216 29.23 -3.75 27.46
C LEU A 216 29.76 -2.60 26.57
N LEU A 217 29.36 -2.55 25.29
CA LEU A 217 29.68 -1.42 24.39
C LEU A 217 29.07 -0.12 24.90
N MET A 218 27.79 -0.14 25.30
CA MET A 218 27.09 1.03 25.85
C MET A 218 27.76 1.56 27.15
N ASN A 219 28.48 0.69 27.85
CA ASN A 219 29.25 1.01 29.06
C ASN A 219 30.74 1.26 28.80
N ASP A 220 31.12 1.49 27.54
CA ASP A 220 32.52 1.71 27.12
C ASP A 220 33.49 0.57 27.43
N GLN A 221 32.97 -0.66 27.67
CA GLN A 221 33.77 -1.85 27.92
C GLN A 221 34.12 -2.59 26.60
N LYS A 222 34.64 -1.83 25.63
CA LYS A 222 34.86 -2.22 24.23
C LYS A 222 35.60 -3.54 24.08
N LYS A 223 36.71 -3.73 24.84
CA LYS A 223 37.53 -4.95 24.73
C LYS A 223 36.80 -6.23 25.09
N GLN A 224 35.95 -6.16 26.12
CA GLN A 224 35.14 -7.31 26.56
C GLN A 224 34.01 -7.61 25.57
N ALA A 225 33.36 -6.59 25.07
CA ALA A 225 32.32 -6.72 24.05
C ALA A 225 32.85 -7.37 22.77
N LEU A 226 33.96 -6.87 22.25
CA LEU A 226 34.60 -7.43 21.04
C LEU A 226 35.03 -8.88 21.22
N ALA A 227 35.55 -9.26 22.39
CA ALA A 227 35.92 -10.64 22.68
C ALA A 227 34.69 -11.58 22.65
N ILE A 228 33.55 -11.11 23.13
CA ILE A 228 32.30 -11.88 23.09
C ILE A 228 31.81 -12.01 21.64
N TYR A 229 31.76 -10.91 20.85
CA TYR A 229 31.38 -11.01 19.44
C TYR A 229 32.29 -11.93 18.64
N GLN A 230 33.62 -11.88 18.88
CA GLN A 230 34.57 -12.78 18.24
C GLN A 230 34.30 -14.26 18.61
N ARG A 231 33.91 -14.52 19.86
CA ARG A 231 33.49 -15.87 20.27
C ARG A 231 32.23 -16.29 19.53
N VAL A 232 31.20 -15.41 19.48
CA VAL A 232 29.95 -15.69 18.76
C VAL A 232 30.20 -15.97 17.29
N LEU A 233 31.02 -15.15 16.62
CA LEU A 233 31.39 -15.35 15.21
C LEU A 233 32.31 -16.56 14.99
N GLY A 234 33.00 -17.02 16.02
CA GLY A 234 33.75 -18.28 15.98
C GLY A 234 32.86 -19.52 15.97
N GLU A 235 31.69 -19.44 16.61
CA GLU A 235 30.64 -20.48 16.63
C GLU A 235 29.70 -20.36 15.43
N GLU A 236 29.25 -19.14 15.12
CA GLU A 236 28.37 -18.79 14.00
C GLU A 236 28.97 -17.63 13.18
N PRO A 237 29.75 -17.89 12.15
CA PRO A 237 30.45 -16.86 11.36
C PRO A 237 29.51 -15.86 10.67
N GLU A 238 28.27 -16.25 10.45
CA GLU A 238 27.22 -15.40 9.82
C GLU A 238 26.20 -14.87 10.84
N ASN A 239 26.49 -14.90 12.15
CA ASN A 239 25.57 -14.37 13.15
C ASN A 239 25.30 -12.88 12.89
N ASN A 240 24.12 -12.60 12.38
CA ASN A 240 23.72 -11.28 11.89
C ASN A 240 23.80 -10.20 12.97
N ARG A 241 23.42 -10.52 14.21
CA ARG A 241 23.43 -9.57 15.32
C ARG A 241 24.85 -9.16 15.68
N ALA A 242 25.75 -10.14 15.82
CA ALA A 242 27.16 -9.87 16.13
C ALA A 242 27.83 -9.05 15.02
N LEU A 243 27.58 -9.40 13.75
CA LEU A 243 28.11 -8.67 12.60
C LEU A 243 27.60 -7.23 12.55
N ALA A 244 26.30 -7.01 12.78
CA ALA A 244 25.69 -5.68 12.77
C ALA A 244 26.22 -4.80 13.91
N SER A 245 26.33 -5.34 15.14
CA SER A 245 26.86 -4.62 16.29
C SER A 245 28.34 -4.27 16.11
N MET A 246 29.16 -5.18 15.57
CA MET A 246 30.55 -4.90 15.25
C MET A 246 30.69 -3.86 14.14
N LEU A 247 29.84 -3.92 13.11
CA LEU A 247 29.83 -2.91 12.04
C LEU A 247 29.57 -1.52 12.61
N ASN A 248 28.54 -1.38 13.45
CA ASN A 248 28.21 -0.10 14.09
C ASN A 248 29.36 0.41 14.99
N TYR A 249 30.00 -0.50 15.72
CA TYR A 249 31.16 -0.17 16.53
C TYR A 249 32.31 0.37 15.68
N TYR A 250 32.73 -0.33 14.62
CA TYR A 250 33.85 0.09 13.79
C TYR A 250 33.54 1.35 12.95
N ARG A 251 32.27 1.59 12.62
CA ARG A 251 31.82 2.89 12.05
C ARG A 251 32.06 4.03 13.03
N ALA A 252 31.70 3.85 14.30
CA ALA A 252 31.94 4.84 15.35
C ALA A 252 33.43 5.08 15.63
N GLU A 253 34.27 4.08 15.47
CA GLU A 253 35.73 4.18 15.61
C GLU A 253 36.42 4.67 14.31
N HIS A 254 35.65 4.91 13.22
CA HIS A 254 36.17 5.32 11.92
C HIS A 254 37.21 4.34 11.30
N ASP A 255 37.10 3.04 11.58
CA ASP A 255 37.93 2.01 11.00
C ASP A 255 37.35 1.53 9.65
N ALA A 256 37.72 2.24 8.58
CA ALA A 256 37.21 1.97 7.24
C ALA A 256 37.49 0.53 6.77
N GLN A 257 38.62 -0.04 7.11
CA GLN A 257 38.98 -1.39 6.68
C GLN A 257 38.08 -2.47 7.30
N MET A 258 37.75 -2.32 8.59
CA MET A 258 36.84 -3.24 9.27
C MET A 258 35.40 -3.03 8.82
N VAL A 259 34.99 -1.77 8.58
CA VAL A 259 33.67 -1.43 8.04
C VAL A 259 33.47 -2.10 6.68
N ASP A 260 34.42 -1.99 5.75
CA ASP A 260 34.33 -2.61 4.42
C ASP A 260 34.25 -4.14 4.51
N SER A 261 35.11 -4.74 5.34
CA SER A 261 35.13 -6.20 5.53
C SER A 261 33.84 -6.75 6.11
N LEU A 262 33.31 -6.11 7.16
CA LEU A 262 32.05 -6.53 7.81
C LEU A 262 30.83 -6.27 6.89
N THR A 263 30.83 -5.15 6.18
CA THR A 263 29.80 -4.84 5.18
C THR A 263 29.74 -5.94 4.12
N GLU A 264 30.87 -6.31 3.53
CA GLU A 264 30.90 -7.37 2.52
C GLU A 264 30.48 -8.73 3.12
N THR A 265 30.86 -9.03 4.36
CA THR A 265 30.45 -10.26 5.06
C THR A 265 28.94 -10.32 5.25
N ILE A 266 28.30 -9.22 5.72
CA ILE A 266 26.85 -9.15 5.90
C ILE A 266 26.13 -9.28 4.56
N LEU A 267 26.60 -8.57 3.53
CA LEU A 267 25.98 -8.59 2.21
C LEU A 267 26.04 -9.98 1.54
N ARG A 268 27.07 -10.78 1.85
CA ARG A 268 27.22 -12.16 1.36
C ARG A 268 26.52 -13.20 2.24
N SER A 269 26.17 -12.85 3.47
CA SER A 269 25.56 -13.81 4.40
C SER A 269 24.18 -14.27 3.90
N ARG A 270 23.90 -15.55 4.02
CA ARG A 270 22.59 -16.14 3.74
C ARG A 270 21.60 -15.95 4.90
N GLN A 271 22.10 -15.63 6.09
CA GLN A 271 21.27 -15.42 7.28
C GLN A 271 20.80 -13.98 7.43
N ALA A 272 21.46 -13.02 6.78
CA ALA A 272 21.05 -11.62 6.82
C ALA A 272 19.78 -11.40 5.97
N PRO A 273 18.73 -10.76 6.54
CA PRO A 273 17.51 -10.44 5.80
C PRO A 273 17.80 -9.57 4.57
N THR A 274 17.09 -9.82 3.46
CA THR A 274 17.25 -9.08 2.20
C THR A 274 17.05 -7.57 2.39
N GLU A 275 16.07 -7.17 3.21
CA GLU A 275 15.82 -5.75 3.54
C GLU A 275 17.02 -5.08 4.23
N GLN A 276 17.67 -5.80 5.15
CA GLN A 276 18.87 -5.30 5.82
C GLN A 276 20.04 -5.12 4.85
N LYS A 277 20.25 -6.08 3.95
CA LYS A 277 21.28 -5.98 2.90
C LYS A 277 21.00 -4.80 1.97
N ALA A 278 19.75 -4.66 1.53
CA ALA A 278 19.33 -3.55 0.68
C ALA A 278 19.53 -2.19 1.36
N TYR A 279 19.19 -2.10 2.66
CA TYR A 279 19.44 -0.91 3.47
C TYR A 279 20.94 -0.59 3.57
N LEU A 280 21.75 -1.59 3.86
CA LEU A 280 23.21 -1.45 3.98
C LEU A 280 23.84 -1.00 2.66
N LEU A 281 23.44 -1.59 1.54
CA LEU A 281 23.90 -1.17 0.21
C LEU A 281 23.52 0.28 -0.11
N ARG A 282 22.29 0.69 0.20
CA ARG A 282 21.87 2.09 0.01
C ARG A 282 22.72 3.05 0.85
N GLN A 283 23.08 2.67 2.07
CA GLN A 283 23.98 3.46 2.90
C GLN A 283 25.38 3.58 2.26
N VAL A 284 25.96 2.47 1.81
CA VAL A 284 27.27 2.46 1.13
C VAL A 284 27.24 3.35 -0.12
N ILE A 285 26.16 3.28 -0.90
CA ILE A 285 25.99 4.14 -2.07
C ILE A 285 25.91 5.61 -1.66
N ALA A 286 25.07 5.94 -0.68
CA ALA A 286 24.90 7.32 -0.21
C ALA A 286 26.22 7.90 0.33
N GLU A 287 26.92 7.16 1.18
CA GLU A 287 28.21 7.56 1.73
C GLU A 287 29.28 7.80 0.64
N ASN A 288 29.30 6.94 -0.39
CA ASN A 288 30.21 7.09 -1.53
C ASN A 288 29.86 8.34 -2.36
N GLU A 289 28.58 8.57 -2.62
CA GLU A 289 28.14 9.74 -3.39
C GLU A 289 28.35 11.07 -2.65
N ASP A 290 28.04 11.13 -1.35
CA ASP A 290 28.23 12.31 -0.51
C ASP A 290 29.70 12.73 -0.40
N GLN A 291 30.60 11.75 -0.46
CA GLN A 291 32.05 11.99 -0.45
C GLN A 291 32.62 12.34 -1.84
N GLY A 292 31.78 12.41 -2.88
CA GLY A 292 32.20 12.58 -4.27
C GLY A 292 33.08 11.43 -4.76
N GLY A 293 32.85 10.25 -4.19
CA GLY A 293 33.68 9.05 -4.36
C GLY A 293 33.67 8.45 -5.76
N ASP A 294 34.64 7.61 -6.00
CA ASP A 294 34.80 6.88 -7.23
C ASP A 294 33.70 5.79 -7.35
N SER A 295 32.82 5.95 -8.34
CA SER A 295 31.78 4.97 -8.60
C SER A 295 32.31 3.56 -8.85
N THR A 296 33.59 3.40 -9.23
CA THR A 296 34.22 2.09 -9.44
C THR A 296 34.27 1.27 -8.16
N VAL A 297 34.34 1.88 -6.99
CA VAL A 297 34.30 1.20 -5.69
C VAL A 297 32.98 0.46 -5.50
N VAL A 298 31.86 1.17 -5.69
CA VAL A 298 30.50 0.61 -5.58
C VAL A 298 30.23 -0.41 -6.68
N LEU A 299 30.62 -0.14 -7.92
CA LEU A 299 30.47 -1.08 -9.04
C LEU A 299 31.23 -2.39 -8.80
N ASN A 300 32.45 -2.30 -8.26
CA ASN A 300 33.24 -3.47 -7.93
C ASN A 300 32.65 -4.26 -6.76
N LEU A 301 32.07 -3.59 -5.77
CA LEU A 301 31.34 -4.27 -4.69
C LEU A 301 30.17 -5.08 -5.26
N PHE A 302 29.31 -4.48 -6.09
CA PHE A 302 28.19 -5.19 -6.74
C PHE A 302 28.67 -6.39 -7.56
N ARG A 303 29.73 -6.24 -8.36
CA ARG A 303 30.29 -7.36 -9.13
C ARG A 303 30.68 -8.52 -8.22
N ARG A 304 31.37 -8.23 -7.10
CA ARG A 304 31.76 -9.27 -6.13
C ARG A 304 30.56 -9.92 -5.45
N LEU A 305 29.48 -9.16 -5.18
CA LEU A 305 28.25 -9.68 -4.58
C LEU A 305 27.45 -10.58 -5.53
N LEU A 306 27.51 -10.29 -6.84
CA LEU A 306 26.80 -11.06 -7.87
C LEU A 306 27.63 -12.23 -8.42
N ASP A 307 28.95 -12.26 -8.17
CA ASP A 307 29.85 -13.35 -8.56
C ASP A 307 29.80 -14.49 -7.51
N VAL A 308 28.60 -14.94 -7.18
CA VAL A 308 28.35 -16.05 -6.24
C VAL A 308 27.29 -16.99 -6.82
N PRO A 309 27.31 -18.29 -6.46
CA PRO A 309 26.22 -19.19 -6.84
C PRO A 309 24.88 -18.72 -6.23
N ASN A 310 23.87 -18.53 -7.07
CA ASN A 310 22.53 -18.06 -6.67
C ASN A 310 22.55 -16.68 -5.98
N PRO A 311 22.93 -15.61 -6.69
CA PRO A 311 22.85 -14.25 -6.17
C PRO A 311 21.38 -13.83 -5.93
N GLU A 312 21.18 -12.80 -5.12
CA GLU A 312 19.84 -12.26 -4.85
C GLU A 312 19.40 -11.29 -5.95
N ALA A 313 18.17 -11.45 -6.46
CA ALA A 313 17.62 -10.58 -7.51
C ALA A 313 17.57 -9.10 -7.09
N ASP A 314 17.26 -8.83 -5.81
CA ASP A 314 17.20 -7.46 -5.29
C ASP A 314 18.56 -6.77 -5.31
N MET A 315 19.65 -7.52 -5.11
CA MET A 315 21.01 -6.98 -5.22
C MET A 315 21.35 -6.61 -6.65
N ALA A 316 20.98 -7.47 -7.61
CA ALA A 316 21.16 -7.18 -9.03
C ALA A 316 20.28 -6.00 -9.49
N ALA A 317 19.06 -5.89 -8.98
CA ALA A 317 18.18 -4.75 -9.26
C ALA A 317 18.74 -3.43 -8.71
N LEU A 318 19.30 -3.43 -7.49
CA LEU A 318 19.99 -2.27 -6.92
C LEU A 318 21.23 -1.89 -7.73
N TYR A 319 21.95 -2.89 -8.26
CA TYR A 319 23.08 -2.63 -9.15
C TYR A 319 22.64 -1.91 -10.42
N VAL A 320 21.58 -2.40 -11.07
CA VAL A 320 20.99 -1.72 -12.24
C VAL A 320 20.61 -0.27 -11.90
N ALA A 321 19.88 -0.06 -10.78
CA ALA A 321 19.48 1.27 -10.35
C ALA A 321 20.68 2.21 -10.13
N TYR A 322 21.77 1.69 -9.57
CA TYR A 322 23.02 2.47 -9.42
C TYR A 322 23.68 2.79 -10.77
N MET A 323 23.71 1.82 -11.69
CA MET A 323 24.26 2.05 -13.04
C MET A 323 23.44 3.09 -13.81
N ASP A 324 22.11 3.09 -13.67
CA ASP A 324 21.22 4.10 -14.27
C ASP A 324 21.46 5.48 -13.64
N LEU A 325 21.60 5.56 -12.31
CA LEU A 325 21.94 6.80 -11.59
C LEU A 325 23.25 7.41 -12.12
N LYS A 326 24.21 6.56 -12.49
CA LYS A 326 25.50 6.97 -13.06
C LYS A 326 25.47 7.18 -14.57
N HIS A 327 24.30 7.10 -15.20
CA HIS A 327 24.11 7.23 -16.65
C HIS A 327 25.04 6.31 -17.47
N MET A 328 25.22 5.08 -16.99
CA MET A 328 26.06 4.11 -17.69
C MET A 328 25.45 3.69 -19.04
N PRO A 329 26.27 3.30 -20.02
CA PRO A 329 25.76 2.85 -21.31
C PRO A 329 24.82 1.65 -21.17
N LYS A 330 23.73 1.64 -21.95
CA LYS A 330 22.74 0.53 -21.97
C LYS A 330 23.38 -0.84 -22.17
N ASP A 331 24.43 -0.91 -22.97
CA ASP A 331 25.18 -2.15 -23.22
C ASP A 331 25.89 -2.71 -21.98
N SER A 332 26.22 -1.84 -21.02
CA SER A 332 26.79 -2.27 -19.72
C SER A 332 25.72 -2.71 -18.75
N ILE A 333 24.50 -2.16 -18.83
CA ILE A 333 23.39 -2.47 -17.95
C ILE A 333 22.66 -3.76 -18.39
N ARG A 334 22.55 -3.99 -19.70
CA ARG A 334 21.86 -5.16 -20.27
C ARG A 334 22.26 -6.49 -19.67
N PRO A 335 23.54 -6.85 -19.52
CA PRO A 335 23.93 -8.14 -18.93
C PRO A 335 23.48 -8.29 -17.47
N VAL A 336 23.42 -7.19 -16.71
CA VAL A 336 22.95 -7.21 -15.33
C VAL A 336 21.43 -7.42 -15.28
N LEU A 337 20.67 -6.79 -16.17
CA LEU A 337 19.23 -7.03 -16.30
C LEU A 337 18.93 -8.49 -16.70
N GLU A 338 19.71 -9.05 -17.62
CA GLU A 338 19.59 -10.45 -18.01
C GLU A 338 19.89 -11.37 -16.80
N GLN A 339 20.89 -11.05 -15.98
CA GLN A 339 21.18 -11.78 -14.74
C GLN A 339 20.01 -11.65 -13.72
N VAL A 340 19.36 -10.48 -13.60
CA VAL A 340 18.15 -10.35 -12.77
C VAL A 340 17.07 -11.33 -13.24
N LEU A 341 16.86 -11.45 -14.54
CA LEU A 341 15.84 -12.35 -15.11
C LEU A 341 16.22 -13.84 -15.03
N ASP A 342 17.51 -14.17 -15.00
CA ASP A 342 17.98 -15.54 -14.74
C ASP A 342 17.66 -15.98 -13.31
N ILE A 343 17.72 -15.05 -12.35
CA ILE A 343 17.44 -15.30 -10.94
C ILE A 343 15.94 -15.23 -10.64
N ALA A 344 15.27 -14.18 -11.16
CA ALA A 344 13.85 -13.88 -10.97
C ALA A 344 13.18 -13.66 -12.34
N PRO A 345 12.75 -14.73 -13.02
CA PRO A 345 12.13 -14.64 -14.34
C PRO A 345 10.82 -13.86 -14.37
N ASP A 346 10.19 -13.68 -13.23
CA ASP A 346 8.97 -12.92 -12.99
C ASP A 346 9.19 -11.42 -12.71
N ASN A 347 10.44 -10.94 -12.74
CA ASN A 347 10.74 -9.52 -12.56
C ASN A 347 10.30 -8.71 -13.79
N ALA A 348 9.07 -8.19 -13.75
CA ALA A 348 8.48 -7.40 -14.83
C ALA A 348 9.27 -6.13 -15.12
N ALA A 349 9.77 -5.43 -14.09
CA ALA A 349 10.50 -4.16 -14.26
C ALA A 349 11.80 -4.34 -15.05
N ALA A 350 12.61 -5.34 -14.70
CA ALA A 350 13.84 -5.64 -15.43
C ALA A 350 13.56 -6.03 -16.90
N ARG A 351 12.50 -6.79 -17.13
CA ARG A 351 12.10 -7.20 -18.46
C ARG A 351 11.59 -6.04 -19.31
N LEU A 352 10.77 -5.15 -18.73
CA LEU A 352 10.31 -3.93 -19.41
C LEU A 352 11.46 -3.00 -19.77
N GLN A 353 12.48 -2.89 -18.94
CA GLN A 353 13.66 -2.11 -19.26
C GLN A 353 14.43 -2.70 -20.45
N LEU A 354 14.58 -4.03 -20.51
CA LEU A 354 15.15 -4.70 -21.69
C LEU A 354 14.31 -4.52 -22.95
N VAL A 355 12.98 -4.58 -22.81
CA VAL A 355 12.03 -4.29 -23.90
C VAL A 355 12.21 -2.86 -24.40
N SER A 356 12.32 -1.89 -23.50
CA SER A 356 12.58 -0.48 -23.85
C SER A 356 13.91 -0.32 -24.61
N TYR A 357 14.97 -1.00 -24.18
CA TYR A 357 16.27 -0.95 -24.87
C TYR A 357 16.20 -1.56 -26.28
N ALA A 358 15.49 -2.68 -26.42
CA ALA A 358 15.26 -3.30 -27.74
C ALA A 358 14.39 -2.42 -28.65
N TRP A 359 13.38 -1.77 -28.08
CA TRP A 359 12.51 -0.84 -28.79
C TRP A 359 13.28 0.36 -29.34
N ASP A 360 14.10 1.00 -28.52
CA ASP A 360 14.94 2.14 -28.92
C ASP A 360 15.97 1.74 -30.01
N ALA A 361 16.45 0.50 -29.96
CA ALA A 361 17.33 -0.08 -30.96
C ALA A 361 16.59 -0.50 -32.24
N LYS A 362 15.26 -0.39 -32.29
CA LYS A 362 14.39 -0.89 -33.38
C LYS A 362 14.52 -2.41 -33.63
N ASP A 363 14.93 -3.16 -32.60
CA ASP A 363 15.04 -4.62 -32.63
C ASP A 363 13.70 -5.25 -32.27
N THR A 364 12.76 -5.22 -33.20
CA THR A 364 11.40 -5.71 -33.03
C THR A 364 11.35 -7.21 -32.72
N ASP A 365 12.28 -8.01 -33.24
CA ASP A 365 12.35 -9.44 -32.97
C ASP A 365 12.72 -9.70 -31.47
N ARG A 366 13.66 -8.92 -30.95
CA ARG A 366 14.02 -8.99 -29.52
C ARG A 366 12.88 -8.54 -28.63
N VAL A 367 12.14 -7.48 -29.00
CA VAL A 367 10.94 -7.03 -28.29
C VAL A 367 9.92 -8.18 -28.21
N ILE A 368 9.59 -8.81 -29.35
CA ILE A 368 8.64 -9.91 -29.43
C ILE A 368 9.09 -11.06 -28.52
N SER A 369 10.35 -11.46 -28.61
CA SER A 369 10.90 -12.56 -27.78
C SER A 369 10.81 -12.27 -26.28
N LEU A 370 11.20 -11.07 -25.83
CA LEU A 370 11.14 -10.67 -24.44
C LEU A 370 9.70 -10.64 -23.90
N CYS A 371 8.77 -10.11 -24.69
CA CYS A 371 7.36 -10.04 -24.32
C CYS A 371 6.69 -11.43 -24.31
N GLN A 372 7.01 -12.31 -25.25
CA GLN A 372 6.50 -13.68 -25.23
C GLN A 372 6.93 -14.45 -23.98
N MET A 373 8.19 -14.30 -23.55
CA MET A 373 8.67 -14.89 -22.31
C MET A 373 7.99 -14.25 -21.09
N ALA A 374 7.80 -12.93 -21.10
CA ALA A 374 7.14 -12.21 -20.03
C ALA A 374 5.74 -12.75 -19.72
N ARG A 375 4.94 -13.01 -20.74
CA ARG A 375 3.56 -13.49 -20.62
C ARG A 375 3.43 -14.85 -19.91
N GLN A 376 4.51 -15.62 -19.79
CA GLN A 376 4.53 -16.86 -19.02
C GLN A 376 4.62 -16.60 -17.50
N TYR A 377 5.24 -15.51 -17.11
CA TYR A 377 5.52 -15.15 -15.72
C TYR A 377 4.63 -14.02 -15.20
N ASN A 378 4.27 -13.08 -16.07
CA ASN A 378 3.47 -11.90 -15.78
C ASN A 378 2.31 -11.79 -16.78
N PRO A 379 1.35 -12.75 -16.79
CA PRO A 379 0.28 -12.80 -17.80
C PRO A 379 -0.67 -11.60 -17.72
N ASP A 380 -0.76 -10.94 -16.57
CA ASP A 380 -1.68 -9.81 -16.33
C ASP A 380 -1.02 -8.45 -16.60
N GLU A 381 0.30 -8.42 -16.93
CA GLU A 381 1.01 -7.17 -17.22
C GLU A 381 0.77 -6.73 -18.67
N MET A 382 -0.09 -5.73 -18.83
CA MET A 382 -0.55 -5.23 -20.13
C MET A 382 0.57 -4.68 -21.00
N ALA A 383 1.61 -4.10 -20.43
CA ALA A 383 2.70 -3.49 -21.17
C ALA A 383 3.37 -4.48 -22.14
N PHE A 384 3.46 -5.76 -21.77
CA PHE A 384 4.04 -6.78 -22.64
C PHE A 384 3.18 -7.09 -23.86
N TYR A 385 1.86 -7.07 -23.73
CA TYR A 385 0.97 -7.19 -24.90
C TYR A 385 1.06 -5.96 -25.78
N TYR A 386 1.15 -4.78 -25.19
CA TYR A 386 1.27 -3.53 -25.94
C TYR A 386 2.54 -3.53 -26.81
N TYR A 387 3.71 -3.68 -26.20
CA TYR A 387 4.98 -3.67 -26.94
C TYR A 387 5.06 -4.79 -27.97
N GLN A 388 4.57 -5.98 -27.64
CA GLN A 388 4.55 -7.11 -28.57
C GLN A 388 3.63 -6.84 -29.77
N GLY A 389 2.43 -6.35 -29.53
CA GLY A 389 1.47 -6.00 -30.58
C GLY A 389 2.01 -4.89 -31.50
N MET A 390 2.61 -3.86 -30.89
CA MET A 390 3.24 -2.78 -31.64
C MET A 390 4.46 -3.25 -32.47
N ALA A 391 5.26 -4.18 -31.93
CA ALA A 391 6.38 -4.76 -32.68
C ALA A 391 5.89 -5.59 -33.86
N TYR A 392 4.83 -6.38 -33.71
CA TYR A 392 4.19 -7.06 -34.84
C TYR A 392 3.63 -6.07 -35.89
N TYR A 393 3.00 -5.00 -35.41
CA TYR A 393 2.47 -3.95 -36.27
C TYR A 393 3.58 -3.32 -37.12
N GLN A 394 4.73 -3.00 -36.51
CA GLN A 394 5.90 -2.46 -37.25
C GLN A 394 6.51 -3.44 -38.28
N GLN A 395 6.27 -4.74 -38.09
CA GLN A 395 6.68 -5.78 -39.05
C GLN A 395 5.62 -6.10 -40.11
N ASP A 396 4.56 -5.30 -40.24
CA ASP A 396 3.38 -5.56 -41.09
C ASP A 396 2.67 -6.90 -40.77
N ARG A 397 2.89 -7.48 -39.62
CA ARG A 397 2.26 -8.71 -39.14
C ARG A 397 0.93 -8.40 -38.45
N HIS A 398 -0.01 -7.87 -39.21
CA HIS A 398 -1.27 -7.32 -38.70
C HIS A 398 -2.15 -8.36 -37.98
N ASP A 399 -2.13 -9.64 -38.38
CA ASP A 399 -2.88 -10.70 -37.72
C ASP A 399 -2.33 -11.01 -36.34
N ASP A 400 -1.01 -11.16 -36.24
CA ASP A 400 -0.33 -11.41 -34.96
C ASP A 400 -0.49 -10.22 -34.00
N ALA A 401 -0.43 -8.98 -34.53
CA ALA A 401 -0.67 -7.78 -33.75
C ALA A 401 -2.09 -7.75 -33.18
N LEU A 402 -3.11 -7.99 -34.03
CA LEU A 402 -4.51 -7.99 -33.62
C LEU A 402 -4.81 -9.08 -32.57
N GLU A 403 -4.27 -10.30 -32.76
CA GLU A 403 -4.40 -11.38 -31.78
C GLU A 403 -3.75 -10.99 -30.44
N THR A 404 -2.56 -10.40 -30.50
CA THR A 404 -1.84 -9.96 -29.29
C THR A 404 -2.64 -8.90 -28.53
N PHE A 405 -3.18 -7.89 -29.22
CA PHE A 405 -4.01 -6.87 -28.60
C PHE A 405 -5.31 -7.43 -28.02
N ARG A 406 -5.99 -8.36 -28.71
CA ARG A 406 -7.16 -9.05 -28.17
C ARG A 406 -6.85 -9.80 -26.87
N ASN A 407 -5.69 -10.47 -26.81
CA ASN A 407 -5.24 -11.12 -25.58
C ASN A 407 -4.94 -10.10 -24.46
N GLY A 408 -4.38 -8.94 -24.80
CA GLY A 408 -4.15 -7.85 -23.86
C GLY A 408 -5.46 -7.23 -23.33
N VAL A 409 -6.48 -7.12 -24.19
CA VAL A 409 -7.82 -6.66 -23.77
C VAL A 409 -8.48 -7.64 -22.78
N ALA A 410 -8.19 -8.94 -22.91
CA ALA A 410 -8.77 -9.97 -22.02
C ALA A 410 -8.22 -9.92 -20.57
N VAL A 411 -7.11 -9.21 -20.34
CA VAL A 411 -6.51 -9.04 -18.98
C VAL A 411 -6.80 -7.66 -18.37
N ILE A 412 -7.68 -6.86 -18.99
CA ILE A 412 -8.08 -5.56 -18.45
C ILE A 412 -8.92 -5.77 -17.19
N ASP A 413 -8.59 -5.00 -16.15
CA ASP A 413 -9.30 -4.95 -14.87
C ASP A 413 -9.55 -3.49 -14.42
N GLU A 414 -10.09 -3.32 -13.21
CA GLU A 414 -10.42 -1.99 -12.65
C GLU A 414 -9.18 -1.13 -12.35
N ASP A 415 -8.02 -1.76 -12.15
CA ASP A 415 -6.74 -1.10 -11.83
C ASP A 415 -5.91 -0.80 -13.08
N SER A 416 -6.34 -1.24 -14.24
CA SER A 416 -5.63 -1.07 -15.50
C SER A 416 -5.48 0.41 -15.89
N ASN A 417 -4.30 0.80 -16.39
CA ASN A 417 -4.02 2.18 -16.77
C ASN A 417 -4.89 2.62 -17.96
N PRO A 418 -5.80 3.62 -17.77
CA PRO A 418 -6.75 4.03 -18.82
C PRO A 418 -6.08 4.50 -20.12
N ALA A 419 -4.89 5.09 -20.05
CA ALA A 419 -4.18 5.55 -21.24
C ALA A 419 -3.70 4.37 -22.08
N ILE A 420 -3.10 3.35 -21.43
CA ILE A 420 -2.63 2.14 -22.11
C ILE A 420 -3.81 1.39 -22.74
N VAL A 421 -4.89 1.20 -21.97
CA VAL A 421 -6.10 0.53 -22.48
C VAL A 421 -6.68 1.27 -23.69
N SER A 422 -6.76 2.59 -23.60
CA SER A 422 -7.22 3.43 -24.70
C SER A 422 -6.36 3.24 -25.96
N ASP A 423 -5.04 3.21 -25.82
CA ASP A 423 -4.12 3.01 -26.93
C ASP A 423 -4.25 1.60 -27.54
N PHE A 424 -4.49 0.55 -26.73
CA PHE A 424 -4.83 -0.78 -27.26
C PHE A 424 -6.01 -0.75 -28.20
N TYR A 425 -7.11 -0.15 -27.76
CA TYR A 425 -8.33 -0.08 -28.56
C TYR A 425 -8.18 0.82 -29.78
N ALA A 426 -7.38 1.89 -29.70
CA ALA A 426 -7.11 2.76 -30.84
C ALA A 426 -6.40 1.99 -31.96
N VAL A 427 -5.30 1.29 -31.64
CA VAL A 427 -4.54 0.50 -32.62
C VAL A 427 -5.36 -0.69 -33.14
N MET A 428 -6.15 -1.34 -32.29
CA MET A 428 -7.08 -2.38 -32.73
C MET A 428 -8.10 -1.83 -33.73
N GLY A 429 -8.63 -0.64 -33.49
CA GLY A 429 -9.54 0.04 -34.41
C GLY A 429 -8.92 0.25 -35.79
N ASP A 430 -7.69 0.74 -35.84
CA ASP A 430 -6.95 0.94 -37.09
C ASP A 430 -6.72 -0.39 -37.82
N LEU A 431 -6.27 -1.44 -37.10
CA LEU A 431 -6.04 -2.76 -37.68
C LEU A 431 -7.31 -3.40 -38.22
N LEU A 432 -8.40 -3.31 -37.49
CA LEU A 432 -9.70 -3.84 -37.89
C LEU A 432 -10.25 -3.11 -39.12
N HIS A 433 -10.08 -1.78 -39.15
CA HIS A 433 -10.48 -0.99 -40.31
C HIS A 433 -9.68 -1.36 -41.57
N GLN A 434 -8.35 -1.49 -41.46
CA GLN A 434 -7.49 -1.94 -42.56
C GLN A 434 -7.90 -3.33 -43.11
N LYS A 435 -8.44 -4.21 -42.25
CA LYS A 435 -8.98 -5.52 -42.63
C LYS A 435 -10.40 -5.45 -43.22
N GLY A 436 -11.01 -4.28 -43.31
CA GLY A 436 -12.37 -4.10 -43.79
C GLY A 436 -13.45 -4.49 -42.75
N MET A 437 -13.07 -4.74 -41.51
CA MET A 437 -13.97 -5.11 -40.39
C MET A 437 -14.49 -3.84 -39.73
N VAL A 438 -15.20 -3.01 -40.51
CA VAL A 438 -15.57 -1.62 -40.15
C VAL A 438 -16.39 -1.54 -38.86
N ARG A 439 -17.33 -2.44 -38.66
CA ARG A 439 -18.18 -2.45 -37.44
C ARG A 439 -17.34 -2.68 -36.18
N GLU A 440 -16.48 -3.70 -36.22
CA GLU A 440 -15.61 -4.03 -35.09
C GLU A 440 -14.57 -2.93 -34.84
N ALA A 441 -14.10 -2.26 -35.91
CA ALA A 441 -13.21 -1.11 -35.79
C ALA A 441 -13.88 0.04 -35.00
N PHE A 442 -15.14 0.33 -35.32
CA PHE A 442 -15.89 1.41 -34.62
C PHE A 442 -16.22 1.03 -33.18
N GLU A 443 -16.53 -0.23 -32.90
CA GLU A 443 -16.70 -0.73 -31.54
C GLU A 443 -15.39 -0.58 -30.72
N ALA A 444 -14.23 -0.80 -31.34
CA ALA A 444 -12.92 -0.59 -30.71
C ALA A 444 -12.65 0.90 -30.45
N TYR A 445 -12.92 1.78 -31.42
CA TYR A 445 -12.77 3.23 -31.20
C TYR A 445 -13.73 3.78 -30.12
N ASP A 446 -14.96 3.29 -30.06
CA ASP A 446 -15.88 3.64 -28.99
C ASP A 446 -15.34 3.20 -27.62
N SER A 447 -14.79 2.00 -27.53
CA SER A 447 -14.13 1.50 -26.31
C SER A 447 -12.89 2.33 -25.93
N CYS A 448 -12.08 2.72 -26.94
CA CYS A 448 -10.94 3.62 -26.72
C CYS A 448 -11.36 4.92 -26.04
N LEU A 449 -12.41 5.57 -26.57
CA LEU A 449 -12.92 6.86 -26.07
C LEU A 449 -13.70 6.73 -24.75
N GLN A 450 -14.18 5.54 -24.38
CA GLN A 450 -14.74 5.27 -23.05
C GLN A 450 -13.65 5.26 -21.98
N TRP A 451 -12.47 4.72 -22.28
CA TRP A 451 -11.35 4.70 -21.35
C TRP A 451 -10.62 6.03 -21.25
N LYS A 452 -10.45 6.70 -22.40
CA LYS A 452 -9.80 8.02 -22.48
C LYS A 452 -10.44 8.83 -23.59
N ASP A 453 -11.36 9.70 -23.23
CA ASP A 453 -12.20 10.47 -24.17
C ASP A 453 -11.42 11.51 -24.99
N ASP A 454 -10.19 11.84 -24.56
CA ASP A 454 -9.27 12.77 -25.19
C ASP A 454 -8.09 12.10 -25.94
N ASN A 455 -8.21 10.81 -26.29
CA ASN A 455 -7.23 10.16 -27.13
C ASN A 455 -7.24 10.78 -28.54
N ILE A 456 -6.30 11.68 -28.78
CA ILE A 456 -6.28 12.54 -29.98
C ILE A 456 -6.13 11.72 -31.27
N MET A 457 -5.29 10.69 -31.25
CA MET A 457 -5.10 9.80 -32.40
C MET A 457 -6.39 9.05 -32.72
N CYS A 458 -7.04 8.48 -31.73
CA CYS A 458 -8.33 7.80 -31.89
C CYS A 458 -9.41 8.75 -32.41
N LEU A 459 -9.53 9.96 -31.84
CA LEU A 459 -10.48 10.97 -32.27
C LEU A 459 -10.29 11.32 -33.74
N ASN A 460 -9.05 11.50 -34.20
CA ASN A 460 -8.74 11.80 -35.61
C ASN A 460 -9.12 10.65 -36.52
N ASN A 461 -8.61 9.44 -36.27
CA ASN A 461 -8.78 8.30 -37.15
C ASN A 461 -10.25 7.88 -37.23
N TYR A 462 -10.94 7.85 -36.12
CA TYR A 462 -12.38 7.55 -36.07
C TYR A 462 -13.20 8.60 -36.85
N ALA A 463 -12.92 9.89 -36.66
CA ALA A 463 -13.57 10.96 -37.40
C ALA A 463 -13.33 10.88 -38.91
N TYR A 464 -12.10 10.59 -39.32
CA TYR A 464 -11.73 10.38 -40.72
C TYR A 464 -12.53 9.23 -41.35
N TYR A 465 -12.54 8.04 -40.71
CA TYR A 465 -13.23 6.87 -41.25
C TYR A 465 -14.76 7.04 -41.27
N LEU A 466 -15.35 7.73 -40.27
CA LEU A 466 -16.77 8.11 -40.34
C LEU A 466 -17.05 9.03 -41.55
N SER A 467 -16.14 9.96 -41.86
CA SER A 467 -16.30 10.88 -42.96
C SER A 467 -16.19 10.18 -44.31
N GLU A 468 -15.29 9.19 -44.45
CA GLU A 468 -15.19 8.38 -45.64
C GLU A 468 -16.47 7.61 -45.97
N LEU A 469 -17.13 7.11 -44.93
CA LEU A 469 -18.42 6.42 -45.09
C LEU A 469 -19.62 7.36 -45.14
N GLU A 470 -19.39 8.67 -45.03
CA GLU A 470 -20.43 9.70 -44.92
C GLU A 470 -21.45 9.40 -43.83
N GLN A 471 -20.98 8.83 -42.70
CA GLN A 471 -21.79 8.47 -41.55
C GLN A 471 -21.50 9.42 -40.39
N GLN A 472 -22.53 9.79 -39.65
CA GLN A 472 -22.42 10.60 -38.42
C GLN A 472 -21.47 11.80 -38.56
N LEU A 473 -21.58 12.54 -39.67
CA LEU A 473 -20.66 13.64 -40.00
C LEU A 473 -20.59 14.74 -38.94
N GLU A 474 -21.69 14.98 -38.19
CA GLU A 474 -21.71 15.93 -37.07
C GLU A 474 -20.82 15.42 -35.90
N ARG A 475 -20.89 14.12 -35.61
CA ARG A 475 -20.02 13.49 -34.60
C ARG A 475 -18.55 13.52 -35.05
N ALA A 476 -18.30 13.21 -36.31
CA ALA A 476 -16.97 13.28 -36.88
C ALA A 476 -16.38 14.69 -36.77
N GLU A 477 -17.17 15.73 -37.09
CA GLU A 477 -16.76 17.13 -36.95
C GLU A 477 -16.39 17.48 -35.50
N GLN A 478 -17.23 17.10 -34.53
CA GLN A 478 -16.98 17.36 -33.11
C GLN A 478 -15.68 16.70 -32.64
N MET A 479 -15.43 15.45 -33.02
CA MET A 479 -14.19 14.72 -32.70
C MET A 479 -12.97 15.38 -33.32
N SER A 480 -13.01 15.64 -34.63
CA SER A 480 -11.91 16.27 -35.36
C SER A 480 -11.66 17.72 -34.93
N TYR A 481 -12.71 18.45 -34.50
CA TYR A 481 -12.53 19.78 -33.92
C TYR A 481 -11.69 19.72 -32.61
N ARG A 482 -11.88 18.69 -31.79
CA ARG A 482 -11.06 18.48 -30.59
C ARG A 482 -9.60 18.26 -30.95
N THR A 483 -9.30 17.56 -32.05
CA THR A 483 -7.92 17.30 -32.47
C THR A 483 -7.19 18.58 -32.93
N ILE A 484 -7.83 19.40 -33.77
CA ILE A 484 -7.26 20.69 -34.19
C ILE A 484 -7.15 21.72 -33.07
N LYS A 485 -7.99 21.61 -32.03
CA LYS A 485 -7.87 22.44 -30.84
C LYS A 485 -6.67 22.02 -29.97
N ALA A 486 -6.40 20.73 -29.86
CA ALA A 486 -5.25 20.20 -29.13
C ALA A 486 -3.92 20.48 -29.86
N GLU A 487 -3.90 20.26 -31.17
CA GLU A 487 -2.70 20.43 -32.02
C GLU A 487 -3.02 21.31 -33.24
N PRO A 488 -3.07 22.63 -33.10
CA PRO A 488 -3.56 23.53 -34.17
C PRO A 488 -2.69 23.60 -35.42
N LYS A 489 -1.47 23.06 -35.36
CA LYS A 489 -0.52 23.05 -36.47
C LYS A 489 -0.28 21.67 -37.06
N ASN A 490 -0.97 20.65 -36.60
CA ASN A 490 -0.86 19.30 -37.12
C ASN A 490 -1.56 19.22 -38.48
N SER A 491 -0.79 19.05 -39.56
CA SER A 491 -1.30 19.01 -40.94
C SER A 491 -2.33 17.91 -41.17
N THR A 492 -2.13 16.73 -40.57
CA THR A 492 -3.04 15.58 -40.68
C THR A 492 -4.39 15.87 -40.02
N TYR A 493 -4.38 16.51 -38.85
CA TYR A 493 -5.63 16.83 -38.13
C TYR A 493 -6.40 17.97 -38.82
N LEU A 494 -5.69 18.95 -39.36
CA LEU A 494 -6.28 20.02 -40.19
C LEU A 494 -6.89 19.48 -41.48
N ASP A 495 -6.21 18.52 -42.12
CA ASP A 495 -6.73 17.84 -43.31
C ASP A 495 -8.01 17.04 -42.98
N THR A 496 -7.98 16.22 -41.96
CA THR A 496 -9.16 15.46 -41.52
C THR A 496 -10.36 16.38 -41.27
N TYR A 497 -10.14 17.50 -40.57
CA TYR A 497 -11.20 18.46 -40.31
C TYR A 497 -11.73 19.11 -41.58
N ALA A 498 -10.83 19.52 -42.48
CA ALA A 498 -11.18 20.05 -43.80
C ALA A 498 -11.97 19.04 -44.64
N TRP A 499 -11.54 17.77 -44.61
CA TRP A 499 -12.20 16.69 -45.33
C TRP A 499 -13.63 16.41 -44.82
N ILE A 500 -13.85 16.43 -43.51
CA ILE A 500 -15.18 16.31 -42.94
C ILE A 500 -16.09 17.45 -43.37
N LEU A 501 -15.61 18.70 -43.33
CA LEU A 501 -16.36 19.86 -43.84
C LEU A 501 -16.66 19.72 -45.34
N PHE A 502 -15.73 19.18 -46.13
CA PHE A 502 -15.94 18.86 -47.53
C PHE A 502 -17.07 17.85 -47.74
N LYS A 503 -17.08 16.75 -46.98
CA LYS A 503 -18.17 15.75 -47.03
C LYS A 503 -19.53 16.33 -46.60
N GLN A 504 -19.52 17.32 -45.71
CA GLN A 504 -20.71 18.12 -45.35
C GLN A 504 -21.09 19.17 -46.40
N GLN A 505 -20.40 19.25 -47.54
CA GLN A 505 -20.59 20.24 -48.62
C GLN A 505 -20.31 21.69 -48.19
N ARG A 506 -19.60 21.91 -47.10
CA ARG A 506 -19.17 23.23 -46.57
C ARG A 506 -17.81 23.61 -47.18
N TYR A 507 -17.78 23.69 -48.51
CA TYR A 507 -16.53 23.79 -49.30
C TYR A 507 -15.70 25.04 -48.97
N SER A 508 -16.34 26.18 -48.72
CA SER A 508 -15.61 27.41 -48.39
C SER A 508 -14.93 27.35 -47.02
N GLU A 509 -15.55 26.67 -46.06
CA GLU A 509 -14.93 26.46 -44.74
C GLU A 509 -13.82 25.39 -44.83
N ALA A 510 -14.06 24.29 -45.54
CA ALA A 510 -13.06 23.27 -45.82
C ALA A 510 -11.77 23.89 -46.39
N LYS A 511 -11.91 24.85 -47.32
CA LYS A 511 -10.78 25.55 -47.92
C LYS A 511 -9.88 26.23 -46.89
N VAL A 512 -10.46 26.89 -45.89
CA VAL A 512 -9.69 27.59 -44.83
C VAL A 512 -8.76 26.63 -44.08
N TYR A 513 -9.24 25.44 -43.76
CA TYR A 513 -8.46 24.48 -42.98
C TYR A 513 -7.48 23.68 -43.82
N ILE A 514 -7.83 23.35 -45.08
CA ILE A 514 -6.89 22.64 -45.96
C ILE A 514 -5.72 23.54 -46.36
N GLU A 515 -5.92 24.87 -46.49
CA GLU A 515 -4.82 25.81 -46.72
C GLU A 515 -3.85 25.83 -45.52
N GLN A 516 -4.37 25.73 -44.30
CA GLN A 516 -3.52 25.62 -43.12
C GLN A 516 -2.83 24.26 -43.06
N ALA A 517 -3.51 23.17 -43.45
CA ALA A 517 -2.88 21.85 -43.57
C ALA A 517 -1.67 21.89 -44.52
N LEU A 518 -1.85 22.41 -45.73
CA LEU A 518 -0.78 22.56 -46.70
C LEU A 518 0.40 23.44 -46.24
N GLN A 519 0.12 24.49 -45.44
CA GLN A 519 1.17 25.35 -44.87
C GLN A 519 1.98 24.67 -43.80
N ASN A 520 1.42 23.71 -43.08
CA ASN A 520 2.04 22.98 -41.99
C ASN A 520 2.57 21.58 -42.43
N ASP A 521 2.30 21.17 -43.65
CA ASP A 521 2.72 19.87 -44.21
C ASP A 521 4.18 19.92 -44.66
N SER A 522 5.10 19.63 -43.74
CA SER A 522 6.54 19.63 -44.01
C SER A 522 6.99 18.49 -44.93
N ASP A 523 6.25 17.39 -44.92
CA ASP A 523 6.66 16.15 -45.58
C ASP A 523 6.01 15.95 -46.97
N SER A 524 5.18 16.90 -47.37
CA SER A 524 4.49 16.92 -48.70
C SER A 524 3.62 15.67 -48.90
N SER A 525 2.54 15.54 -48.12
CA SER A 525 1.60 14.42 -48.21
C SER A 525 0.80 14.42 -49.52
N ALA A 526 0.84 13.31 -50.25
CA ALA A 526 0.02 13.10 -51.43
C ALA A 526 -1.48 13.20 -51.14
N VAL A 527 -1.92 12.69 -49.97
CA VAL A 527 -3.32 12.68 -49.53
C VAL A 527 -3.81 14.10 -49.23
N ILE A 528 -3.07 14.87 -48.43
CA ILE A 528 -3.43 16.27 -48.11
C ILE A 528 -3.51 17.11 -49.40
N THR A 529 -2.53 16.88 -50.31
CA THR A 529 -2.50 17.60 -51.58
C THR A 529 -3.66 17.20 -52.52
N GLU A 530 -4.06 15.93 -52.55
CA GLU A 530 -5.25 15.45 -53.26
C GLU A 530 -6.54 16.04 -52.73
N HIS A 531 -6.75 15.97 -51.38
CA HIS A 531 -7.91 16.58 -50.72
C HIS A 531 -8.00 18.08 -50.95
N ALA A 532 -6.86 18.76 -50.97
CA ALA A 532 -6.82 20.17 -51.32
C ALA A 532 -7.30 20.41 -52.75
N GLY A 533 -6.85 19.62 -53.70
CA GLY A 533 -7.33 19.67 -55.09
C GLY A 533 -8.84 19.47 -55.21
N ASP A 534 -9.39 18.49 -54.50
CA ASP A 534 -10.83 18.21 -54.45
C ASP A 534 -11.63 19.39 -53.87
N ILE A 535 -11.15 19.96 -52.77
CA ILE A 535 -11.78 21.13 -52.12
C ILE A 535 -11.74 22.36 -53.01
N TYR A 536 -10.60 22.64 -53.66
CA TYR A 536 -10.47 23.78 -54.60
C TYR A 536 -11.35 23.59 -55.83
N MET A 537 -11.48 22.38 -56.36
CA MET A 537 -12.35 22.08 -57.50
C MET A 537 -13.80 22.43 -57.21
N LEU A 538 -14.32 22.02 -56.03
CA LEU A 538 -15.73 22.31 -55.65
C LEU A 538 -15.92 23.76 -55.19
N ASN A 539 -14.86 24.48 -54.86
CA ASN A 539 -14.89 25.95 -54.67
C ASN A 539 -14.79 26.72 -56.02
N LYS A 540 -14.84 26.02 -57.15
CA LYS A 540 -14.80 26.60 -58.53
C LYS A 540 -13.43 27.24 -58.88
N GLU A 541 -12.35 26.81 -58.26
CA GLU A 541 -10.99 27.26 -58.50
C GLU A 541 -10.21 26.19 -59.27
N SER A 542 -10.71 25.87 -60.48
CA SER A 542 -10.28 24.69 -61.24
C SER A 542 -8.80 24.71 -61.64
N ASP A 543 -8.19 25.86 -61.93
CA ASP A 543 -6.77 25.93 -62.30
C ASP A 543 -5.88 25.55 -61.10
N ARG A 544 -6.23 26.01 -59.90
CA ARG A 544 -5.51 25.67 -58.68
C ARG A 544 -5.69 24.20 -58.31
N ALA A 545 -6.92 23.68 -58.46
CA ALA A 545 -7.24 22.29 -58.25
C ALA A 545 -6.42 21.35 -59.15
N LEU A 546 -6.33 21.65 -60.42
CA LEU A 546 -5.54 20.87 -61.37
C LEU A 546 -4.05 20.85 -60.98
N ALA A 547 -3.48 22.01 -60.64
CA ALA A 547 -2.08 22.08 -60.20
C ALA A 547 -1.85 21.21 -58.94
N LEU A 548 -2.75 21.24 -57.97
CA LEU A 548 -2.63 20.41 -56.76
C LEU A 548 -2.76 18.91 -57.07
N TRP A 549 -3.69 18.50 -57.94
CA TRP A 549 -3.78 17.10 -58.35
C TRP A 549 -2.53 16.62 -59.12
N GLU A 550 -1.93 17.49 -59.96
CA GLU A 550 -0.65 17.19 -60.64
C GLU A 550 0.49 17.07 -59.64
N ASP A 551 0.49 17.92 -58.56
CA ASP A 551 1.46 17.81 -57.48
C ASP A 551 1.28 16.50 -56.70
N ALA A 552 0.04 16.17 -56.31
CA ALA A 552 -0.30 14.92 -55.64
C ALA A 552 0.08 13.68 -56.49
N LEU A 553 -0.14 13.74 -57.81
CA LEU A 553 0.22 12.64 -58.71
C LEU A 553 1.75 12.47 -58.82
N ARG A 554 2.54 13.53 -58.69
CA ARG A 554 4.01 13.41 -58.61
C ARG A 554 4.47 12.66 -57.33
N LEU A 555 3.72 12.83 -56.24
CA LEU A 555 3.99 12.13 -54.98
C LEU A 555 3.47 10.69 -54.99
N ALA A 556 2.35 10.43 -55.71
CA ALA A 556 1.74 9.11 -55.85
C ALA A 556 1.46 8.76 -57.33
N PRO A 557 2.49 8.39 -58.11
CA PRO A 557 2.39 8.24 -59.58
C PRO A 557 1.39 7.18 -60.06
N ASP A 558 1.12 6.17 -59.27
CA ASP A 558 0.25 5.05 -59.59
C ASP A 558 -1.23 5.27 -59.20
N ASN A 559 -1.58 6.46 -58.68
CA ASN A 559 -2.94 6.77 -58.26
C ASN A 559 -3.87 6.96 -59.48
N LYS A 560 -4.65 5.92 -59.77
CA LYS A 560 -5.54 5.88 -60.95
C LYS A 560 -6.68 6.90 -60.84
N VAL A 561 -7.09 7.22 -59.62
CA VAL A 561 -8.19 8.18 -59.37
C VAL A 561 -7.71 9.59 -59.71
N LEU A 562 -6.52 9.99 -59.25
CA LEU A 562 -5.90 11.27 -59.60
C LEU A 562 -5.72 11.42 -61.12
N ILE A 563 -5.22 10.39 -61.80
CA ILE A 563 -5.10 10.40 -63.25
C ILE A 563 -6.44 10.69 -63.93
N ARG A 564 -7.53 10.09 -63.43
CA ARG A 564 -8.89 10.33 -63.99
C ARG A 564 -9.42 11.73 -63.65
N LYS A 565 -9.19 12.23 -62.40
CA LYS A 565 -9.57 13.59 -61.98
C LYS A 565 -8.92 14.64 -62.90
N ILE A 566 -7.63 14.52 -63.16
CA ILE A 566 -6.86 15.43 -64.03
C ILE A 566 -7.37 15.35 -65.47
N LYS A 567 -7.54 14.13 -66.01
CA LYS A 567 -8.00 13.93 -67.39
C LYS A 567 -9.40 14.50 -67.62
N LEU A 568 -10.30 14.32 -66.67
CA LEU A 568 -11.69 14.75 -66.79
C LEU A 568 -11.92 16.18 -66.24
N LYS A 569 -10.90 16.76 -65.61
CA LYS A 569 -10.93 18.10 -65.02
C LYS A 569 -12.13 18.29 -64.08
N LYS A 570 -12.45 17.26 -63.30
CA LYS A 570 -13.57 17.30 -62.35
C LYS A 570 -13.31 16.39 -61.16
N TYR A 571 -13.93 16.73 -60.04
CA TYR A 571 -14.01 15.85 -58.86
C TYR A 571 -14.67 14.52 -59.25
N ILE A 572 -14.13 13.44 -58.77
CA ILE A 572 -14.68 12.09 -58.91
C ILE A 572 -14.74 11.52 -57.50
N LYS A 573 -15.94 11.14 -57.07
CA LYS A 573 -16.14 10.43 -55.81
C LYS A 573 -15.59 9.01 -55.95
N GLU A 574 -14.80 8.56 -55.05
CA GLU A 574 -14.28 7.19 -54.97
C GLU A 574 -15.36 6.18 -54.62
#